data_1ee1338a35d461cf9f45fca8cab02e6c
#
_entry.id   1ee1338a35d461cf9f45fca8cab02e6c
#
_cell.length_a   1.000
_cell.length_b   1.000
_cell.length_c   1.000
_cell.angle_alpha   90.00
_cell.angle_beta   90.00
_cell.angle_gamma   90.00
#
_symmetry.space_group_name_H-M   'P 1'
#
loop_
_entity.id
_entity.type
_entity.pdbx_description
1 polymer ?
#
loop_
_entity_poly.entity_id
_entity_poly.type
_entity_poly.pdbx_seq_one_letter_code
_entity_poly.pdbx_strand_id
1 'polypeptide(L)'
;AVFCMMACHTGEIDHNYENMVYVNQNSLNLFFGDTEQLTASPTESTFEWTSEDPSVATVNNEGLVTATGVGNTQIIITQGEWTQTVDVTVSLPTSKEVLARAGNKRVLIEVTIDNEKVQKMNVVCNNNDSSIEEDVNYKSGVFKFYYDDLEENKKYDFTVTCIDRYGNQSKPINVSANV
;
A
#
# COMPACT_ATOMS: atom_id res chain seq x y z
N ALA A 1 -22.24 10.05 6.55
CA ALA A 1 -23.09 10.69 7.55
C ALA A 1 -22.43 12.01 7.94
N VAL A 2 -23.00 13.12 7.47
CA VAL A 2 -22.53 14.47 7.77
C VAL A 2 -22.92 14.76 9.23
N PHE A 3 -21.94 14.89 10.11
CA PHE A 3 -22.17 15.37 11.47
C PHE A 3 -22.22 16.90 11.44
N CYS A 4 -23.42 17.43 11.39
CA CYS A 4 -23.68 18.86 11.59
C CYS A 4 -23.66 19.11 13.12
N MET A 5 -22.56 19.65 13.66
CA MET A 5 -22.58 20.22 15.01
C MET A 5 -23.25 21.60 14.90
N MET A 6 -24.52 21.66 15.25
CA MET A 6 -25.19 22.92 15.56
C MET A 6 -24.69 23.45 16.89
N ALA A 7 -23.81 24.43 16.84
CA ALA A 7 -23.61 25.33 17.97
C ALA A 7 -24.65 26.44 17.86
N CYS A 8 -25.70 26.36 18.70
CA CYS A 8 -26.61 27.48 18.93
C CYS A 8 -25.86 28.63 19.59
N HIS A 9 -25.50 29.68 18.83
CA HIS A 9 -25.19 30.97 19.37
C HIS A 9 -26.04 32.04 18.69
N THR A 10 -26.69 32.84 19.50
CA THR A 10 -27.61 33.89 19.12
C THR A 10 -26.94 34.97 18.27
N GLY A 11 -27.41 35.11 17.00
CA GLY A 11 -27.55 36.41 16.37
C GLY A 11 -26.45 36.92 15.47
N GLU A 12 -25.58 36.10 14.88
CA GLU A 12 -24.90 36.41 13.62
C GLU A 12 -24.54 35.08 12.96
N ILE A 13 -25.17 34.81 11.81
CA ILE A 13 -24.72 33.72 10.96
C ILE A 13 -23.41 34.23 10.37
N ASP A 14 -22.30 33.74 10.92
CA ASP A 14 -20.96 34.00 10.37
C ASP A 14 -20.91 33.29 9.01
N HIS A 15 -21.06 34.05 7.92
CA HIS A 15 -20.99 33.58 6.55
C HIS A 15 -19.60 33.02 6.14
N ASN A 16 -18.72 32.81 7.09
CA ASN A 16 -17.37 32.35 6.86
C ASN A 16 -17.27 30.85 6.51
N TYR A 17 -18.37 30.10 6.65
CA TYR A 17 -18.42 28.67 6.28
C TYR A 17 -18.58 28.43 4.77
N GLU A 18 -18.97 29.42 4.00
CA GLU A 18 -19.20 29.28 2.55
C GLU A 18 -17.91 29.16 1.73
N ASN A 19 -16.75 29.43 2.33
CA ASN A 19 -15.46 29.42 1.63
C ASN A 19 -14.49 28.33 2.08
N MET A 20 -14.92 27.40 2.96
CA MET A 20 -14.04 26.32 3.42
C MET A 20 -13.86 25.26 2.34
N VAL A 21 -12.61 24.87 2.11
CA VAL A 21 -12.28 23.73 1.23
C VAL A 21 -12.55 22.42 1.99
N TYR A 22 -13.35 21.54 1.39
CA TYR A 22 -13.60 20.19 1.87
C TYR A 22 -13.08 19.20 0.83
N VAL A 23 -12.45 18.13 1.29
CA VAL A 23 -11.97 17.04 0.42
C VAL A 23 -12.69 15.75 0.81
N ASN A 24 -12.99 14.91 -0.17
CA ASN A 24 -13.70 13.65 0.06
C ASN A 24 -12.93 12.62 0.91
N GLN A 25 -11.60 12.73 0.99
CA GLN A 25 -10.74 11.85 1.77
C GLN A 25 -9.61 12.67 2.43
N ASN A 26 -9.24 12.32 3.66
CA ASN A 26 -8.13 12.97 4.39
C ASN A 26 -6.81 12.20 4.28
N SER A 27 -6.87 10.94 3.83
CA SER A 27 -5.69 10.11 3.63
C SER A 27 -5.91 9.09 2.53
N LEU A 28 -4.83 8.75 1.82
CA LEU A 28 -4.78 7.72 0.79
C LEU A 28 -3.70 6.70 1.13
N ASN A 29 -4.04 5.41 1.01
CA ASN A 29 -3.09 4.32 1.05
C ASN A 29 -3.10 3.64 -0.31
N LEU A 30 -2.04 3.84 -1.09
CA LEU A 30 -1.93 3.39 -2.47
C LEU A 30 -0.79 2.38 -2.61
N PHE A 31 -0.91 1.50 -3.58
CA PHE A 31 0.24 0.76 -4.08
C PHE A 31 0.88 1.52 -5.25
N PHE A 32 2.17 1.27 -5.47
CA PHE A 32 2.88 1.85 -6.61
C PHE A 32 2.09 1.65 -7.92
N GLY A 33 1.89 2.73 -8.67
CA GLY A 33 1.15 2.75 -9.93
C GLY A 33 -0.37 2.83 -9.81
N ASP A 34 -0.93 2.86 -8.59
CA ASP A 34 -2.36 3.10 -8.38
C ASP A 34 -2.71 4.58 -8.62
N THR A 35 -3.98 4.80 -8.94
CA THR A 35 -4.57 6.14 -9.04
C THR A 35 -5.81 6.25 -8.18
N GLU A 36 -6.06 7.43 -7.61
CA GLU A 36 -7.26 7.73 -6.83
C GLU A 36 -7.76 9.13 -7.14
N GLN A 37 -9.07 9.28 -7.26
CA GLN A 37 -9.70 10.57 -7.53
C GLN A 37 -10.08 11.27 -6.23
N LEU A 38 -9.42 12.38 -5.95
CA LEU A 38 -9.86 13.33 -4.94
C LEU A 38 -10.87 14.32 -5.55
N THR A 39 -11.86 14.68 -4.75
CA THR A 39 -12.81 15.74 -5.09
C THR A 39 -12.85 16.77 -4.00
N ALA A 40 -12.87 18.04 -4.38
CA ALA A 40 -12.96 19.16 -3.44
C ALA A 40 -14.30 19.91 -3.60
N SER A 41 -14.74 20.55 -2.54
CA SER A 41 -15.97 21.34 -2.49
C SER A 41 -15.69 22.74 -1.95
N PRO A 42 -16.43 23.77 -2.39
CA PRO A 42 -17.58 23.71 -3.30
C PRO A 42 -17.17 23.42 -4.75
N THR A 43 -17.95 22.61 -5.47
CA THR A 43 -17.62 22.10 -6.81
C THR A 43 -17.54 23.17 -7.90
N GLU A 44 -18.11 24.35 -7.67
CA GLU A 44 -18.09 25.48 -8.60
C GLU A 44 -16.81 26.32 -8.50
N SER A 45 -15.95 25.96 -7.56
CA SER A 45 -14.67 26.65 -7.31
C SER A 45 -13.54 26.04 -8.10
N THR A 46 -12.54 26.87 -8.41
CA THR A 46 -11.27 26.40 -8.95
C THR A 46 -10.30 26.13 -7.81
N PHE A 47 -9.72 24.93 -7.81
CA PHE A 47 -8.72 24.49 -6.84
C PHE A 47 -7.35 24.39 -7.47
N GLU A 48 -6.33 24.76 -6.71
CA GLU A 48 -4.94 24.45 -7.03
C GLU A 48 -4.55 23.16 -6.29
N TRP A 49 -4.05 22.19 -7.04
CA TRP A 49 -3.62 20.90 -6.53
C TRP A 49 -2.12 20.79 -6.64
N THR A 50 -1.44 20.48 -5.54
CA THR A 50 0.02 20.37 -5.51
C THR A 50 0.44 19.17 -4.66
N SER A 51 1.46 18.44 -5.09
CA SER A 51 2.11 17.42 -4.27
C SER A 51 3.36 18.00 -3.62
N GLU A 52 3.58 17.73 -2.32
CA GLU A 52 4.83 18.08 -1.65
C GLU A 52 6.04 17.31 -2.18
N ASP A 53 5.82 16.03 -2.53
CA ASP A 53 6.85 15.19 -3.14
C ASP A 53 6.29 14.43 -4.36
N PRO A 54 6.42 14.99 -5.57
CA PRO A 54 5.96 14.34 -6.79
C PRO A 54 6.71 13.04 -7.14
N SER A 55 7.83 12.74 -6.48
CA SER A 55 8.52 11.46 -6.63
C SER A 55 7.78 10.32 -5.93
N VAL A 56 6.94 10.63 -4.93
CA VAL A 56 6.08 9.66 -4.22
C VAL A 56 4.69 9.61 -4.82
N ALA A 57 4.04 10.76 -5.02
CA ALA A 57 2.75 10.83 -5.69
C ALA A 57 2.61 12.14 -6.45
N THR A 58 2.00 12.11 -7.62
CA THR A 58 1.61 13.31 -8.38
C THR A 58 0.11 13.53 -8.28
N VAL A 59 -0.32 14.76 -8.54
CA VAL A 59 -1.73 15.12 -8.68
C VAL A 59 -1.90 16.01 -9.91
N ASN A 60 -2.98 15.83 -10.65
CA ASN A 60 -3.32 16.71 -11.77
C ASN A 60 -4.33 17.81 -11.32
N ASN A 61 -4.63 18.73 -12.21
CA ASN A 61 -5.54 19.87 -11.94
C ASN A 61 -7.00 19.44 -11.67
N GLU A 62 -7.35 18.19 -11.93
CA GLU A 62 -8.67 17.61 -11.70
C GLU A 62 -8.73 16.82 -10.38
N GLY A 63 -7.61 16.77 -9.63
CA GLY A 63 -7.51 16.04 -8.36
C GLY A 63 -7.24 14.55 -8.51
N LEU A 64 -6.84 14.07 -9.70
CA LEU A 64 -6.41 12.68 -9.88
C LEU A 64 -5.00 12.50 -9.34
N VAL A 65 -4.87 11.75 -8.25
CA VAL A 65 -3.61 11.38 -7.62
C VAL A 65 -3.07 10.11 -8.28
N THR A 66 -1.76 10.09 -8.56
CA THR A 66 -1.05 8.92 -9.12
C THR A 66 0.15 8.59 -8.23
N ALA A 67 0.22 7.36 -7.75
CA ALA A 67 1.33 6.84 -6.95
C ALA A 67 2.54 6.54 -7.85
N THR A 68 3.64 7.27 -7.69
CA THR A 68 4.82 7.25 -8.56
C THR A 68 6.06 6.66 -7.91
N GLY A 69 6.09 6.58 -6.56
CA GLY A 69 7.22 6.02 -5.80
C GLY A 69 6.81 5.66 -4.38
N VAL A 70 7.54 4.72 -3.77
CA VAL A 70 7.29 4.29 -2.38
C VAL A 70 7.70 5.37 -1.39
N GLY A 71 6.80 5.71 -0.47
CA GLY A 71 7.05 6.73 0.54
C GLY A 71 5.79 7.36 1.10
N ASN A 72 5.95 8.53 1.72
CA ASN A 72 4.86 9.34 2.23
C ASN A 72 4.99 10.74 1.68
N THR A 73 3.87 11.36 1.32
CA THR A 73 3.78 12.74 0.87
C THR A 73 2.42 13.32 1.27
N GLN A 74 2.21 14.59 0.98
CA GLN A 74 0.91 15.25 1.11
C GLN A 74 0.48 15.85 -0.23
N ILE A 75 -0.80 15.74 -0.52
CA ILE A 75 -1.44 16.53 -1.56
C ILE A 75 -2.05 17.76 -0.90
N ILE A 76 -1.70 18.92 -1.40
CA ILE A 76 -2.16 20.23 -0.92
C ILE A 76 -3.20 20.74 -1.90
N ILE A 77 -4.35 21.14 -1.36
CA ILE A 77 -5.47 21.71 -2.11
C ILE A 77 -5.68 23.13 -1.61
N THR A 78 -5.58 24.11 -2.52
CA THR A 78 -5.68 25.53 -2.17
C THR A 78 -6.77 26.21 -2.96
N GLN A 79 -7.54 27.06 -2.30
CA GLN A 79 -8.51 27.99 -2.89
C GLN A 79 -8.40 29.34 -2.18
N GLY A 80 -7.84 30.34 -2.86
CA GLY A 80 -7.57 31.63 -2.24
C GLY A 80 -6.64 31.50 -1.01
N GLU A 81 -7.15 31.86 0.15
CA GLU A 81 -6.40 31.75 1.43
C GLU A 81 -6.63 30.42 2.17
N TRP A 82 -7.54 29.56 1.65
CA TRP A 82 -7.89 28.29 2.27
C TRP A 82 -7.05 27.14 1.72
N THR A 83 -6.56 26.33 2.63
CA THR A 83 -5.73 25.16 2.28
C THR A 83 -6.21 23.93 3.04
N GLN A 84 -6.25 22.79 2.35
CA GLN A 84 -6.46 21.47 2.91
C GLN A 84 -5.33 20.55 2.47
N THR A 85 -5.05 19.52 3.28
CA THR A 85 -4.04 18.52 2.95
C THR A 85 -4.62 17.11 3.02
N VAL A 86 -4.12 16.24 2.16
CA VAL A 86 -4.43 14.80 2.15
C VAL A 86 -3.13 14.04 2.27
N ASP A 87 -2.99 13.25 3.33
CA ASP A 87 -1.83 12.38 3.53
C ASP A 87 -1.84 11.24 2.53
N VAL A 88 -0.73 10.99 1.85
CA VAL A 88 -0.57 9.90 0.89
C VAL A 88 0.55 8.98 1.31
N THR A 89 0.24 7.71 1.48
CA THR A 89 1.22 6.65 1.70
C THR A 89 1.23 5.73 0.49
N VAL A 90 2.40 5.56 -0.12
CA VAL A 90 2.60 4.62 -1.22
C VAL A 90 3.49 3.47 -0.78
N SER A 91 3.04 2.25 -1.01
CA SER A 91 3.74 1.03 -0.64
C SER A 91 3.86 0.05 -1.80
N LEU A 92 4.71 -0.97 -1.63
CA LEU A 92 4.73 -2.15 -2.49
C LEU A 92 3.86 -3.25 -1.89
N PRO A 93 3.18 -4.06 -2.71
CA PRO A 93 2.42 -5.18 -2.20
C PRO A 93 3.34 -6.22 -1.56
N THR A 94 2.94 -6.75 -0.42
CA THR A 94 3.68 -7.77 0.32
C THR A 94 2.75 -8.89 0.77
N SER A 95 3.31 -9.98 1.27
CA SER A 95 2.52 -11.03 1.93
C SER A 95 2.04 -10.57 3.30
N LYS A 96 0.85 -11.03 3.67
CA LYS A 96 0.26 -10.80 5.00
C LYS A 96 0.95 -11.63 6.07
N GLU A 97 1.27 -12.88 5.74
CA GLU A 97 1.87 -13.85 6.67
C GLU A 97 2.76 -14.81 5.90
N VAL A 98 3.86 -15.22 6.52
CA VAL A 98 4.74 -16.28 6.03
C VAL A 98 5.02 -17.24 7.17
N LEU A 99 4.75 -18.53 6.96
CA LEU A 99 4.99 -19.60 7.93
C LEU A 99 5.92 -20.66 7.34
N ALA A 100 6.91 -21.09 8.12
CA ALA A 100 7.76 -22.24 7.80
C ALA A 100 7.40 -23.44 8.68
N ARG A 101 7.09 -24.56 8.07
CA ARG A 101 6.72 -25.80 8.77
C ARG A 101 7.70 -26.91 8.41
N ALA A 102 8.43 -27.41 9.40
CA ALA A 102 9.33 -28.55 9.23
C ALA A 102 8.54 -29.87 9.14
N GLY A 103 9.06 -30.77 8.31
CA GLY A 103 8.62 -32.14 8.17
C GLY A 103 9.82 -33.09 8.07
N ASN A 104 9.60 -34.35 7.73
CA ASN A 104 10.66 -35.32 7.53
C ASN A 104 11.43 -34.99 6.23
N LYS A 105 12.66 -34.52 6.35
CA LYS A 105 13.57 -34.07 5.26
C LYS A 105 12.95 -33.04 4.32
N ARG A 106 12.02 -32.22 4.84
CA ARG A 106 11.36 -31.19 4.06
C ARG A 106 10.95 -29.98 4.89
N VAL A 107 10.76 -28.85 4.22
CA VAL A 107 10.10 -27.66 4.76
C VAL A 107 9.00 -27.25 3.81
N LEU A 108 7.83 -26.93 4.37
CA LEU A 108 6.74 -26.24 3.70
C LEU A 108 6.78 -24.77 4.10
N ILE A 109 6.87 -23.88 3.11
CA ILE A 109 6.66 -22.45 3.29
C ILE A 109 5.24 -22.13 2.82
N GLU A 110 4.42 -21.64 3.75
CA GLU A 110 3.06 -21.15 3.46
C GLU A 110 3.08 -19.63 3.46
N VAL A 111 2.67 -19.03 2.34
CA VAL A 111 2.62 -17.57 2.15
C VAL A 111 1.18 -17.15 1.94
N THR A 112 0.66 -16.30 2.82
CA THR A 112 -0.68 -15.73 2.70
C THR A 112 -0.61 -14.38 2.01
N ILE A 113 -1.34 -14.25 0.90
CA ILE A 113 -1.55 -12.99 0.17
C ILE A 113 -3.00 -12.54 0.38
N ASP A 114 -3.20 -11.30 0.78
CA ASP A 114 -4.53 -10.69 1.01
C ASP A 114 -4.81 -9.48 0.11
N ASN A 115 -3.98 -9.26 -0.90
CA ASN A 115 -4.14 -8.21 -1.89
C ASN A 115 -3.99 -8.74 -3.32
N GLU A 116 -4.57 -8.04 -4.28
CA GLU A 116 -4.56 -8.41 -5.70
C GLU A 116 -3.49 -7.63 -6.49
N LYS A 117 -2.39 -7.23 -5.85
CA LYS A 117 -1.30 -6.47 -6.47
C LYS A 117 -0.04 -7.29 -6.68
N VAL A 118 0.07 -8.46 -6.03
CA VAL A 118 1.20 -9.36 -6.21
C VAL A 118 1.05 -10.12 -7.53
N GLN A 119 2.03 -10.00 -8.40
CA GLN A 119 2.12 -10.76 -9.65
C GLN A 119 2.82 -12.08 -9.43
N LYS A 120 3.98 -12.04 -8.75
CA LYS A 120 4.85 -13.20 -8.51
C LYS A 120 5.34 -13.22 -7.08
N MET A 121 5.76 -14.39 -6.63
CA MET A 121 6.54 -14.57 -5.40
C MET A 121 7.82 -15.30 -5.70
N ASN A 122 8.89 -14.94 -4.99
CA ASN A 122 10.14 -15.67 -4.97
C ASN A 122 10.44 -16.11 -3.54
N VAL A 123 10.65 -17.40 -3.37
CA VAL A 123 11.06 -18.01 -2.10
C VAL A 123 12.44 -18.62 -2.28
N VAL A 124 13.40 -18.18 -1.48
CA VAL A 124 14.79 -18.61 -1.54
C VAL A 124 15.15 -19.39 -0.26
N CYS A 125 15.72 -20.56 -0.39
CA CYS A 125 16.39 -21.27 0.69
C CYS A 125 17.83 -20.79 0.77
N ASN A 126 18.16 -19.98 1.79
CA ASN A 126 19.47 -19.31 1.88
C ASN A 126 20.64 -20.26 2.16
N ASN A 127 20.36 -21.47 2.62
CA ASN A 127 21.40 -22.45 2.97
C ASN A 127 22.00 -23.20 1.77
N ASN A 128 21.26 -23.24 0.65
CA ASN A 128 21.69 -23.95 -0.57
C ASN A 128 21.41 -23.17 -1.85
N ASP A 129 21.03 -21.90 -1.72
CA ASP A 129 20.70 -20.97 -2.83
C ASP A 129 19.62 -21.49 -3.78
N SER A 130 18.81 -22.47 -3.34
CA SER A 130 17.67 -22.92 -4.13
C SER A 130 16.52 -21.93 -4.05
N SER A 131 15.88 -21.63 -5.17
CA SER A 131 14.77 -20.70 -5.23
C SER A 131 13.59 -21.29 -6.00
N ILE A 132 12.38 -20.93 -5.56
CA ILE A 132 11.13 -21.23 -6.25
C ILE A 132 10.46 -19.90 -6.54
N GLU A 133 10.22 -19.63 -7.82
CA GLU A 133 9.39 -18.50 -8.27
C GLU A 133 8.03 -19.04 -8.71
N GLU A 134 6.95 -18.38 -8.27
CA GLU A 134 5.59 -18.75 -8.62
C GLU A 134 4.77 -17.52 -9.03
N ASP A 135 4.02 -17.66 -10.13
CA ASP A 135 3.07 -16.66 -10.58
C ASP A 135 1.80 -16.70 -9.72
N VAL A 136 1.60 -15.68 -8.92
CA VAL A 136 0.39 -15.47 -8.10
C VAL A 136 -0.77 -14.99 -8.95
N ASN A 137 -0.46 -14.27 -10.03
CA ASN A 137 -1.44 -13.71 -10.98
C ASN A 137 -2.54 -12.90 -10.30
N TYR A 138 -2.16 -12.03 -9.36
CA TYR A 138 -3.06 -11.11 -8.67
C TYR A 138 -4.18 -11.79 -7.87
N LYS A 139 -3.92 -12.97 -7.30
CA LYS A 139 -4.89 -13.71 -6.49
C LYS A 139 -4.55 -13.64 -5.03
N SER A 140 -5.56 -13.40 -4.20
CA SER A 140 -5.49 -13.62 -2.76
C SER A 140 -5.58 -15.10 -2.43
N GLY A 141 -4.90 -15.54 -1.38
CA GLY A 141 -4.94 -16.92 -0.93
C GLY A 141 -3.68 -17.36 -0.21
N VAL A 142 -3.60 -18.66 0.04
CA VAL A 142 -2.42 -19.32 0.64
C VAL A 142 -1.69 -20.11 -0.44
N PHE A 143 -0.43 -19.76 -0.63
CA PHE A 143 0.48 -20.40 -1.58
C PHE A 143 1.46 -21.27 -0.82
N LYS A 144 1.82 -22.44 -1.40
CA LYS A 144 2.60 -23.48 -0.72
C LYS A 144 3.84 -23.84 -1.54
N PHE A 145 4.99 -23.65 -0.92
CA PHE A 145 6.29 -23.95 -1.50
C PHE A 145 6.94 -25.11 -0.73
N TYR A 146 7.34 -26.16 -1.43
CA TYR A 146 7.91 -27.36 -0.83
C TYR A 146 9.41 -27.41 -1.15
N TYR A 147 10.20 -27.56 -0.10
CA TYR A 147 11.64 -27.83 -0.17
C TYR A 147 11.88 -29.23 0.37
N ASP A 148 12.21 -30.15 -0.51
CA ASP A 148 12.42 -31.55 -0.21
C ASP A 148 13.93 -31.89 -0.17
N ASP A 149 14.25 -33.13 0.24
CA ASP A 149 15.59 -33.68 0.31
C ASP A 149 16.56 -32.88 1.21
N LEU A 150 16.05 -32.27 2.25
CA LEU A 150 16.81 -31.53 3.23
C LEU A 150 17.46 -32.46 4.25
N GLU A 151 18.59 -32.02 4.80
CA GLU A 151 19.30 -32.79 5.85
C GLU A 151 18.59 -32.62 7.20
N GLU A 152 18.43 -33.72 7.92
CA GLU A 152 17.89 -33.74 9.28
C GLU A 152 18.83 -33.06 10.30
N ASN A 153 18.27 -32.56 11.38
CA ASN A 153 18.97 -31.83 12.44
C ASN A 153 19.69 -30.57 11.97
N LYS A 154 19.23 -29.98 10.86
CA LYS A 154 19.69 -28.69 10.35
C LYS A 154 18.60 -27.62 10.42
N LYS A 155 19.07 -26.40 10.67
CA LYS A 155 18.25 -25.18 10.53
C LYS A 155 18.35 -24.69 9.09
N TYR A 156 17.21 -24.39 8.49
CA TYR A 156 17.11 -23.77 7.18
C TYR A 156 16.46 -22.40 7.29
N ASP A 157 17.05 -21.41 6.65
CA ASP A 157 16.58 -20.04 6.60
C ASP A 157 16.03 -19.73 5.19
N PHE A 158 14.86 -19.12 5.14
CA PHE A 158 14.15 -18.80 3.90
C PHE A 158 13.86 -17.32 3.81
N THR A 159 13.97 -16.78 2.61
CA THR A 159 13.60 -15.40 2.29
C THR A 159 12.46 -15.39 1.27
N VAL A 160 11.39 -14.68 1.58
CA VAL A 160 10.22 -14.52 0.71
C VAL A 160 10.13 -13.08 0.26
N THR A 161 10.00 -12.85 -1.04
CA THR A 161 9.74 -11.54 -1.66
C THR A 161 8.53 -11.63 -2.59
N CYS A 162 7.70 -10.59 -2.55
CA CYS A 162 6.61 -10.39 -3.49
C CYS A 162 7.05 -9.43 -4.60
N ILE A 163 6.56 -9.65 -5.81
CA ILE A 163 6.90 -8.87 -7.00
C ILE A 163 5.60 -8.36 -7.62
N ASP A 164 5.52 -7.05 -7.87
CA ASP A 164 4.39 -6.41 -8.50
C ASP A 164 4.45 -6.49 -10.04
N ARG A 165 3.42 -5.95 -10.73
CA ARG A 165 3.35 -5.90 -12.21
C ARG A 165 4.47 -5.08 -12.88
N TYR A 166 5.12 -4.22 -12.11
CA TYR A 166 6.19 -3.34 -12.60
C TYR A 166 7.57 -3.94 -12.34
N GLY A 167 7.65 -5.11 -11.68
CA GLY A 167 8.89 -5.78 -11.32
C GLY A 167 9.51 -5.27 -10.02
N ASN A 168 8.82 -4.42 -9.26
CA ASN A 168 9.30 -3.97 -7.95
C ASN A 168 9.16 -5.08 -6.93
N GLN A 169 10.19 -5.22 -6.08
CA GLN A 169 10.22 -6.23 -5.04
C GLN A 169 9.86 -5.64 -3.68
N SER A 170 9.01 -6.35 -2.92
CA SER A 170 8.72 -6.03 -1.53
C SER A 170 9.96 -6.13 -0.65
N LYS A 171 9.90 -5.57 0.56
CA LYS A 171 10.89 -5.91 1.59
C LYS A 171 10.87 -7.43 1.82
N PRO A 172 12.05 -8.07 1.98
CA PRO A 172 12.14 -9.51 2.22
C PRO A 172 11.57 -9.86 3.60
N ILE A 173 10.82 -10.96 3.65
CA ILE A 173 10.37 -11.58 4.90
C ILE A 173 11.19 -12.85 5.12
N ASN A 174 11.83 -12.95 6.29
CA ASN A 174 12.69 -14.07 6.64
C ASN A 174 11.98 -14.98 7.63
N VAL A 175 12.00 -16.29 7.34
CA VAL A 175 11.47 -17.34 8.22
C VAL A 175 12.46 -18.48 8.29
N SER A 176 12.38 -19.32 9.33
CA SER A 176 13.25 -20.48 9.47
C SER A 176 12.54 -21.71 10.01
N ALA A 177 13.07 -22.88 9.70
CA ALA A 177 12.61 -24.15 10.22
C ALA A 177 13.79 -25.07 10.55
N ASN A 178 13.63 -25.91 11.58
CA ASN A 178 14.57 -26.98 11.91
C ASN A 178 13.99 -28.30 11.38
N VAL A 179 14.72 -28.98 10.49
CA VAL A 179 14.35 -30.27 9.90
C VAL A 179 14.84 -31.40 10.76
#